data_dd40253908f598fb8ec072d9994f23bd
#
_entry.id   dd40253908f598fb8ec072d9994f23bd
#
_cell.length_a   1.000
_cell.length_b   1.000
_cell.length_c   1.000
_cell.angle_alpha   90.00
_cell.angle_beta   90.00
_cell.angle_gamma   90.00
#
_symmetry.space_group_name_H-M   'P 1'
#
loop_
_entity.id
_entity.type
_entity.pdbx_description
1 polymer ?
#
loop_
_entity_poly.entity_id
_entity_poly.type
_entity_poly.pdbx_seq_one_letter_code
_entity_poly.pdbx_strand_id
1 'polypeptide(L)'
;MKLLNGTDIAGFIKERHRQQVAGLEHPPKLAIIRSQDNEAGDRYLKMKRAYGQDIGVPVDLYVETAGTILGRIDALNRDRSVTGIIIQLPLSDPDITDKALAAVDPRKDVDGLAPGTNFEAATPKATLWLLAAHNVDLAGHVVVVGQGRLVGKPLADRLVASGHQVTRCDIHTQDLPAATRQADILFTGTGQPGLIKPDMVKAGAVVVDTGAPKGELDPALYDRPDLTITPNPGGVGPMTVAALFDNLLIAAHQSQN
;
A
#
# COMPACT_ATOMS: atom_id res chain seq x y z
N MET A 1 -5.34 23.45 9.63
CA MET A 1 -4.90 22.17 8.99
C MET A 1 -5.13 21.03 9.95
N LYS A 2 -5.71 19.92 9.47
CA LYS A 2 -5.85 18.64 10.20
C LYS A 2 -4.87 17.63 9.60
N LEU A 3 -4.01 17.02 10.43
CA LEU A 3 -3.10 15.98 9.97
C LEU A 3 -3.73 14.59 10.11
N LEU A 4 -3.66 13.80 9.06
CA LEU A 4 -4.05 12.38 9.02
C LEU A 4 -2.82 11.53 9.40
N ASN A 5 -2.48 11.51 10.68
CA ASN A 5 -1.33 10.75 11.17
C ASN A 5 -1.65 9.26 11.23
N GLY A 6 -0.89 8.46 10.49
CA GLY A 6 -1.03 7.00 10.45
C GLY A 6 -0.13 6.26 11.44
N THR A 7 0.88 6.93 11.99
CA THR A 7 1.87 6.26 12.86
C THR A 7 1.23 5.69 14.12
N ASP A 8 0.41 6.51 14.82
CA ASP A 8 -0.25 6.09 16.06
C ASP A 8 -1.27 4.99 15.82
N ILE A 9 -2.06 5.12 14.71
CA ILE A 9 -3.06 4.13 14.31
C ILE A 9 -2.38 2.80 13.97
N ALA A 10 -1.29 2.84 13.20
CA ALA A 10 -0.48 1.65 12.90
C ALA A 10 0.09 1.00 14.17
N GLY A 11 0.42 1.80 15.20
CA GLY A 11 0.85 1.32 16.51
C GLY A 11 -0.24 0.51 17.23
N PHE A 12 -1.47 1.01 17.25
CA PHE A 12 -2.62 0.28 17.83
C PHE A 12 -2.93 -1.02 17.06
N ILE A 13 -2.89 -0.96 15.73
CA ILE A 13 -3.10 -2.15 14.89
C ILE A 13 -1.99 -3.18 15.15
N LYS A 14 -0.73 -2.74 15.26
CA LYS A 14 0.41 -3.62 15.55
C LYS A 14 0.26 -4.36 16.88
N GLU A 15 -0.20 -3.66 17.92
CA GLU A 15 -0.45 -4.30 19.22
C GLU A 15 -1.54 -5.36 19.13
N ARG A 16 -2.63 -5.09 18.41
CA ARG A 16 -3.67 -6.09 18.13
C ARG A 16 -3.09 -7.30 17.37
N HIS A 17 -2.27 -7.07 16.34
CA HIS A 17 -1.62 -8.15 15.58
C HIS A 17 -0.70 -8.98 16.47
N ARG A 18 0.06 -8.37 17.38
CA ARG A 18 0.90 -9.07 18.33
C ARG A 18 0.09 -10.03 19.20
N GLN A 19 -1.07 -9.60 19.69
CA GLN A 19 -1.98 -10.45 20.47
C GLN A 19 -2.56 -11.59 19.62
N GLN A 20 -2.92 -11.32 18.35
CA GLN A 20 -3.41 -12.35 17.44
C GLN A 20 -2.34 -13.41 17.15
N VAL A 21 -1.10 -13.01 16.86
CA VAL A 21 0.02 -13.94 16.63
C VAL A 21 0.29 -14.79 17.85
N ALA A 22 0.25 -14.22 19.06
CA ALA A 22 0.45 -14.95 20.30
C ALA A 22 -0.63 -16.03 20.59
N GLY A 23 -1.80 -15.88 19.97
CA GLY A 23 -2.89 -16.86 20.07
C GLY A 23 -2.86 -17.96 18.99
N LEU A 24 -1.93 -17.89 18.01
CA LEU A 24 -1.80 -18.93 16.99
C LEU A 24 -0.90 -20.06 17.46
N GLU A 25 -1.22 -21.29 17.11
CA GLU A 25 -0.39 -22.48 17.39
C GLU A 25 0.97 -22.38 16.69
N HIS A 26 0.95 -21.87 15.44
CA HIS A 26 2.15 -21.61 14.66
C HIS A 26 2.14 -20.18 14.15
N PRO A 27 3.18 -19.38 14.43
CA PRO A 27 3.27 -18.02 13.89
C PRO A 27 3.35 -18.06 12.36
N PRO A 28 2.63 -17.16 11.68
CA PRO A 28 2.72 -17.06 10.22
C PRO A 28 4.11 -16.61 9.80
N LYS A 29 4.52 -16.99 8.57
CA LYS A 29 5.80 -16.64 8.00
C LYS A 29 5.62 -15.87 6.70
N LEU A 30 6.31 -14.74 6.57
CA LEU A 30 6.31 -13.89 5.40
C LEU A 30 7.57 -14.10 4.56
N ALA A 31 7.43 -14.43 3.29
CA ALA A 31 8.50 -14.47 2.30
C ALA A 31 8.44 -13.23 1.39
N ILE A 32 9.55 -12.53 1.25
CA ILE A 32 9.69 -11.39 0.33
C ILE A 32 10.71 -11.76 -0.73
N ILE A 33 10.33 -11.64 -2.00
CA ILE A 33 11.20 -11.89 -3.14
C ILE A 33 11.50 -10.55 -3.81
N ARG A 34 12.78 -10.26 -4.08
CA ARG A 34 13.20 -9.11 -4.88
C ARG A 34 14.25 -9.51 -5.91
N SER A 35 14.39 -8.73 -6.97
CA SER A 35 15.42 -8.96 -7.98
C SER A 35 16.34 -7.76 -8.20
N GLN A 36 16.11 -6.66 -7.50
CA GLN A 36 17.00 -5.49 -7.49
C GLN A 36 16.85 -4.70 -6.19
N ASP A 37 17.86 -3.90 -5.90
CA ASP A 37 17.84 -2.95 -4.80
C ASP A 37 17.27 -1.60 -5.29
N ASN A 38 16.49 -0.94 -4.45
CA ASN A 38 16.06 0.43 -4.66
C ASN A 38 15.68 1.06 -3.32
N GLU A 39 15.86 2.37 -3.20
CA GLU A 39 15.70 3.11 -1.94
C GLU A 39 14.32 2.90 -1.29
N ALA A 40 13.25 2.96 -2.09
CA ALA A 40 11.90 2.74 -1.59
C ALA A 40 11.70 1.31 -1.09
N GLY A 41 12.13 0.32 -1.85
CA GLY A 41 12.04 -1.10 -1.50
C GLY A 41 12.81 -1.43 -0.24
N ASP A 42 14.03 -0.90 -0.08
CA ASP A 42 14.87 -1.11 1.10
C ASP A 42 14.25 -0.51 2.36
N ARG A 43 13.67 0.69 2.24
CA ARG A 43 12.95 1.33 3.34
C ARG A 43 11.74 0.49 3.77
N TYR A 44 10.92 0.04 2.83
CA TYR A 44 9.75 -0.81 3.14
C TYR A 44 10.17 -2.19 3.68
N LEU A 45 11.22 -2.80 3.15
CA LEU A 45 11.78 -4.05 3.68
C LEU A 45 12.20 -3.90 5.15
N LYS A 46 12.91 -2.81 5.48
CA LYS A 46 13.29 -2.51 6.86
C LYS A 46 12.07 -2.37 7.77
N MET A 47 11.04 -1.65 7.33
CA MET A 47 9.80 -1.47 8.08
C MET A 47 9.06 -2.80 8.28
N LYS A 48 8.94 -3.63 7.24
CA LYS A 48 8.31 -4.97 7.31
C LYS A 48 9.05 -5.89 8.28
N ARG A 49 10.39 -5.91 8.25
CA ARG A 49 11.19 -6.71 9.18
C ARG A 49 11.03 -6.26 10.63
N ALA A 50 11.11 -4.96 10.88
CA ALA A 50 10.90 -4.41 12.22
C ALA A 50 9.49 -4.72 12.74
N TYR A 51 8.47 -4.54 11.90
CA TYR A 51 7.09 -4.86 12.26
C TYR A 51 6.91 -6.35 12.57
N GLY A 52 7.42 -7.23 11.70
CA GLY A 52 7.39 -8.68 11.93
C GLY A 52 8.08 -9.09 13.22
N GLN A 53 9.27 -8.54 13.49
CA GLN A 53 10.00 -8.77 14.74
C GLN A 53 9.18 -8.36 15.97
N ASP A 54 8.52 -7.19 15.92
CA ASP A 54 7.72 -6.65 17.03
C ASP A 54 6.51 -7.54 17.35
N ILE A 55 5.93 -8.22 16.35
CA ILE A 55 4.74 -9.06 16.53
C ILE A 55 5.03 -10.57 16.55
N GLY A 56 6.32 -10.98 16.44
CA GLY A 56 6.71 -12.40 16.46
C GLY A 56 6.53 -13.14 15.13
N VAL A 57 6.53 -12.42 13.99
CA VAL A 57 6.38 -12.99 12.64
C VAL A 57 7.74 -12.98 11.92
N PRO A 58 8.30 -14.16 11.53
CA PRO A 58 9.50 -14.24 10.71
C PRO A 58 9.28 -13.62 9.31
N VAL A 59 10.25 -12.82 8.86
CA VAL A 59 10.25 -12.18 7.54
C VAL A 59 11.53 -12.55 6.80
N ASP A 60 11.42 -13.48 5.86
CA ASP A 60 12.52 -13.96 5.04
C ASP A 60 12.64 -13.15 3.74
N LEU A 61 13.86 -12.84 3.35
CA LEU A 61 14.16 -12.18 2.09
C LEU A 61 14.89 -13.13 1.14
N TYR A 62 14.39 -13.23 -0.07
CA TYR A 62 14.99 -13.95 -1.17
C TYR A 62 15.38 -12.97 -2.27
N VAL A 63 16.67 -13.00 -2.65
CA VAL A 63 17.21 -12.17 -3.74
C VAL A 63 17.37 -13.06 -4.96
N GLU A 64 16.63 -12.78 -6.01
CA GLU A 64 16.55 -13.62 -7.20
C GLU A 64 16.87 -12.81 -8.47
N THR A 65 17.14 -13.50 -9.56
CA THR A 65 17.25 -12.90 -10.89
C THR A 65 15.95 -13.14 -11.68
N ALA A 66 15.79 -12.48 -12.83
CA ALA A 66 14.66 -12.75 -13.72
C ALA A 66 14.58 -14.23 -14.13
N GLY A 67 15.72 -14.93 -14.24
CA GLY A 67 15.78 -16.33 -14.59
C GLY A 67 15.42 -17.31 -13.48
N THR A 68 15.56 -16.91 -12.20
CA THR A 68 15.36 -17.79 -11.04
C THR A 68 14.08 -17.50 -10.25
N ILE A 69 13.51 -16.32 -10.41
CA ILE A 69 12.37 -15.84 -9.61
C ILE A 69 11.15 -16.77 -9.66
N LEU A 70 10.79 -17.29 -10.82
CA LEU A 70 9.63 -18.19 -10.97
C LEU A 70 9.83 -19.51 -10.25
N GLY A 71 11.04 -20.07 -10.29
CA GLY A 71 11.39 -21.26 -9.53
C GLY A 71 11.32 -21.04 -8.01
N ARG A 72 11.74 -19.85 -7.56
CA ARG A 72 11.61 -19.47 -6.15
C ARG A 72 10.14 -19.34 -5.74
N ILE A 73 9.31 -18.68 -6.54
CA ILE A 73 7.87 -18.55 -6.26
C ILE A 73 7.22 -19.93 -6.15
N ASP A 74 7.50 -20.84 -7.11
CA ASP A 74 6.97 -22.21 -7.10
C ASP A 74 7.39 -22.98 -5.84
N ALA A 75 8.65 -22.87 -5.40
CA ALA A 75 9.14 -23.48 -4.16
C ALA A 75 8.40 -22.93 -2.93
N LEU A 76 8.22 -21.61 -2.83
CA LEU A 76 7.52 -20.97 -1.71
C LEU A 76 6.01 -21.24 -1.71
N ASN A 77 5.38 -21.40 -2.87
CA ASN A 77 3.99 -21.83 -2.97
C ASN A 77 3.77 -23.21 -2.35
N ARG A 78 4.75 -24.13 -2.53
CA ARG A 78 4.68 -25.52 -1.98
C ARG A 78 5.13 -25.60 -0.53
N ASP A 79 5.86 -24.61 -0.03
CA ASP A 79 6.33 -24.60 1.38
C ASP A 79 5.16 -24.27 2.33
N ARG A 80 4.71 -25.28 3.09
CA ARG A 80 3.61 -25.14 4.07
C ARG A 80 3.96 -24.22 5.24
N SER A 81 5.25 -23.98 5.50
CA SER A 81 5.69 -23.06 6.54
C SER A 81 5.56 -21.59 6.14
N VAL A 82 5.43 -21.29 4.84
CA VAL A 82 5.27 -19.92 4.31
C VAL A 82 3.78 -19.60 4.18
N THR A 83 3.33 -18.63 4.96
CA THR A 83 1.95 -18.18 4.98
C THR A 83 1.66 -17.12 3.92
N GLY A 84 2.60 -16.20 3.69
CA GLY A 84 2.45 -15.13 2.72
C GLY A 84 3.69 -14.90 1.88
N ILE A 85 3.47 -14.45 0.63
CA ILE A 85 4.52 -14.13 -0.35
C ILE A 85 4.31 -12.71 -0.86
N ILE A 86 5.39 -11.96 -0.99
CA ILE A 86 5.44 -10.64 -1.61
C ILE A 86 6.46 -10.64 -2.72
N ILE A 87 6.08 -10.14 -3.88
CA ILE A 87 7.00 -9.76 -4.95
C ILE A 87 7.31 -8.27 -4.80
N GLN A 88 8.50 -7.95 -4.31
CA GLN A 88 8.91 -6.55 -4.12
C GLN A 88 9.17 -5.88 -5.46
N LEU A 89 8.27 -5.00 -5.87
CA LEU A 89 8.39 -4.23 -7.12
C LEU A 89 9.23 -2.94 -6.93
N PRO A 90 9.84 -2.43 -8.03
CA PRO A 90 9.92 -3.03 -9.36
C PRO A 90 10.89 -4.21 -9.43
N LEU A 91 10.70 -5.11 -10.38
CA LEU A 91 11.67 -6.15 -10.71
C LEU A 91 12.78 -5.59 -11.63
N SER A 92 13.94 -6.24 -11.63
CA SER A 92 15.08 -5.88 -12.52
C SER A 92 14.76 -6.05 -14.00
N ASP A 93 13.82 -6.96 -14.30
CA ASP A 93 13.25 -7.14 -15.63
C ASP A 93 11.73 -6.86 -15.53
N PRO A 94 11.25 -5.73 -16.06
CA PRO A 94 9.83 -5.38 -16.02
C PRO A 94 8.93 -6.36 -16.77
N ASP A 95 9.44 -7.02 -17.82
CA ASP A 95 8.65 -7.92 -18.69
C ASP A 95 8.19 -9.19 -17.97
N ILE A 96 8.93 -9.61 -16.94
CA ILE A 96 8.55 -10.76 -16.12
C ILE A 96 7.56 -10.43 -15.00
N THR A 97 7.25 -9.16 -14.76
CA THR A 97 6.47 -8.72 -13.60
C THR A 97 5.09 -9.38 -13.54
N ASP A 98 4.33 -9.33 -14.63
CA ASP A 98 2.98 -9.91 -14.67
C ASP A 98 3.01 -11.43 -14.47
N LYS A 99 4.00 -12.09 -15.06
CA LYS A 99 4.20 -13.53 -14.92
C LYS A 99 4.58 -13.91 -13.50
N ALA A 100 5.45 -13.13 -12.85
CA ALA A 100 5.85 -13.35 -11.47
C ALA A 100 4.68 -13.16 -10.49
N LEU A 101 3.89 -12.09 -10.66
CA LEU A 101 2.69 -11.88 -9.85
C LEU A 101 1.66 -12.98 -10.04
N ALA A 102 1.39 -13.38 -11.30
CA ALA A 102 0.44 -14.44 -11.60
C ALA A 102 0.90 -15.83 -11.11
N ALA A 103 2.19 -16.04 -10.88
CA ALA A 103 2.74 -17.29 -10.37
C ALA A 103 2.59 -17.47 -8.84
N VAL A 104 2.29 -16.40 -8.09
CA VAL A 104 2.03 -16.50 -6.65
C VAL A 104 0.68 -17.17 -6.42
N ASP A 105 0.63 -18.15 -5.51
CA ASP A 105 -0.64 -18.75 -5.07
C ASP A 105 -1.55 -17.63 -4.51
N PRO A 106 -2.76 -17.43 -5.05
CA PRO A 106 -3.67 -16.38 -4.59
C PRO A 106 -3.97 -16.41 -3.09
N ARG A 107 -3.84 -17.57 -2.44
CA ARG A 107 -4.01 -17.74 -0.99
C ARG A 107 -2.81 -17.24 -0.19
N LYS A 108 -1.65 -17.07 -0.82
CA LYS A 108 -0.40 -16.58 -0.23
C LYS A 108 -0.03 -15.16 -0.69
N ASP A 109 -0.76 -14.59 -1.66
CA ASP A 109 -0.51 -13.23 -2.16
C ASP A 109 -1.03 -12.17 -1.18
N VAL A 110 -0.32 -11.98 -0.08
CA VAL A 110 -0.73 -11.04 0.97
C VAL A 110 -0.53 -9.57 0.62
N ASP A 111 0.10 -9.28 -0.52
CA ASP A 111 0.21 -7.92 -1.07
C ASP A 111 -1.01 -7.52 -1.92
N GLY A 112 -1.81 -8.51 -2.33
CA GLY A 112 -3.05 -8.30 -3.07
C GLY A 112 -2.83 -7.90 -4.53
N LEU A 113 -1.79 -8.42 -5.19
CA LEU A 113 -1.40 -8.03 -6.55
C LEU A 113 -1.54 -9.16 -7.59
N ALA A 114 -1.67 -10.42 -7.16
CA ALA A 114 -1.86 -11.54 -8.05
C ALA A 114 -3.28 -11.58 -8.63
N PRO A 115 -3.45 -12.00 -9.89
CA PRO A 115 -4.78 -12.24 -10.45
C PRO A 115 -5.56 -13.27 -9.61
N GLY A 116 -6.80 -12.96 -9.28
CA GLY A 116 -7.67 -13.87 -8.52
C GLY A 116 -7.37 -13.95 -7.03
N THR A 117 -6.51 -13.09 -6.50
CA THR A 117 -6.32 -12.94 -5.05
C THR A 117 -7.60 -12.50 -4.34
N ASN A 118 -7.81 -12.99 -3.13
CA ASN A 118 -8.90 -12.56 -2.25
C ASN A 118 -8.48 -11.43 -1.30
N PHE A 119 -7.22 -11.03 -1.34
CA PHE A 119 -6.70 -9.96 -0.50
C PHE A 119 -6.80 -8.60 -1.19
N GLU A 120 -7.20 -7.59 -0.43
CA GLU A 120 -7.10 -6.21 -0.89
C GLU A 120 -5.63 -5.79 -0.95
N ALA A 121 -5.26 -5.03 -1.98
CA ALA A 121 -3.92 -4.46 -2.08
C ALA A 121 -3.59 -3.63 -0.82
N ALA A 122 -2.41 -3.84 -0.24
CA ALA A 122 -2.07 -3.35 1.09
C ALA A 122 -2.15 -1.82 1.21
N THR A 123 -1.64 -1.05 0.23
CA THR A 123 -1.66 0.41 0.30
C THR A 123 -3.06 1.01 0.13
N PRO A 124 -3.91 0.60 -0.82
CA PRO A 124 -5.32 0.99 -0.87
C PRO A 124 -6.08 0.71 0.42
N LYS A 125 -5.95 -0.51 0.97
CA LYS A 125 -6.55 -0.91 2.26
C LYS A 125 -6.10 0.02 3.39
N ALA A 126 -4.80 0.25 3.50
CA ALA A 126 -4.21 1.16 4.48
C ALA A 126 -4.74 2.59 4.37
N THR A 127 -4.88 3.08 3.14
CA THR A 127 -5.38 4.42 2.84
C THR A 127 -6.82 4.59 3.34
N LEU A 128 -7.68 3.62 3.04
CA LEU A 128 -9.08 3.66 3.50
C LEU A 128 -9.18 3.51 5.03
N TRP A 129 -8.35 2.69 5.65
CA TRP A 129 -8.29 2.58 7.10
C TRP A 129 -7.86 3.88 7.77
N LEU A 130 -6.86 4.57 7.20
CA LEU A 130 -6.41 5.87 7.70
C LEU A 130 -7.54 6.90 7.70
N LEU A 131 -8.28 6.99 6.60
CA LEU A 131 -9.41 7.91 6.47
C LEU A 131 -10.53 7.57 7.46
N ALA A 132 -10.89 6.29 7.57
CA ALA A 132 -11.91 5.83 8.51
C ALA A 132 -11.52 6.14 9.98
N ALA A 133 -10.26 5.90 10.36
CA ALA A 133 -9.76 6.16 11.70
C ALA A 133 -9.78 7.66 12.08
N HIS A 134 -9.67 8.53 11.09
CA HIS A 134 -9.79 9.98 11.26
C HIS A 134 -11.21 10.53 11.07
N ASN A 135 -12.21 9.64 10.89
CA ASN A 135 -13.61 9.99 10.60
C ASN A 135 -13.74 10.92 9.38
N VAL A 136 -12.97 10.64 8.32
CA VAL A 136 -13.08 11.34 7.05
C VAL A 136 -14.20 10.70 6.25
N ASP A 137 -15.22 11.51 5.94
CA ASP A 137 -16.29 11.10 5.04
C ASP A 137 -15.76 11.07 3.60
N LEU A 138 -16.09 10.02 2.88
CA LEU A 138 -15.76 9.86 1.45
C LEU A 138 -16.84 10.43 0.52
N ALA A 139 -17.79 11.22 1.07
CA ALA A 139 -18.75 11.94 0.27
C ALA A 139 -18.08 13.04 -0.57
N GLY A 140 -18.61 13.26 -1.77
CA GLY A 140 -18.09 14.25 -2.70
C GLY A 140 -17.29 13.66 -3.86
N HIS A 141 -16.61 14.53 -4.59
CA HIS A 141 -15.85 14.16 -5.77
C HIS A 141 -14.44 13.69 -5.41
N VAL A 142 -14.14 12.45 -5.72
CA VAL A 142 -12.83 11.84 -5.49
C VAL A 142 -11.98 11.94 -6.76
N VAL A 143 -10.74 12.40 -6.61
CA VAL A 143 -9.75 12.37 -7.70
C VAL A 143 -8.57 11.51 -7.27
N VAL A 144 -8.17 10.56 -8.13
CA VAL A 144 -7.01 9.69 -7.92
C VAL A 144 -5.97 9.96 -8.99
N VAL A 145 -4.86 10.56 -8.59
CA VAL A 145 -3.73 10.90 -9.48
C VAL A 145 -2.69 9.79 -9.44
N GLY A 146 -2.38 9.26 -10.61
CA GLY A 146 -1.57 8.05 -10.80
C GLY A 146 -2.45 6.81 -10.85
N GLN A 147 -2.28 6.02 -11.93
CA GLN A 147 -3.02 4.75 -12.12
C GLN A 147 -2.07 3.56 -12.05
N GLY A 148 -1.09 3.67 -11.15
CA GLY A 148 -0.11 2.61 -10.91
C GLY A 148 -0.74 1.38 -10.24
N ARG A 149 -0.15 0.21 -10.52
CA ARG A 149 -0.57 -1.12 -10.06
C ARG A 149 -0.68 -1.25 -8.53
N LEU A 150 0.25 -0.61 -7.80
CA LEU A 150 0.35 -0.78 -6.35
C LEU A 150 -0.69 0.04 -5.57
N VAL A 151 -1.10 1.19 -6.11
CA VAL A 151 -1.90 2.15 -5.35
C VAL A 151 -3.08 2.69 -6.14
N GLY A 152 -2.84 3.53 -7.14
CA GLY A 152 -3.90 4.36 -7.69
C GLY A 152 -4.99 3.57 -8.41
N LYS A 153 -4.60 2.62 -9.28
CA LYS A 153 -5.59 1.79 -9.97
C LYS A 153 -6.45 0.97 -8.98
N PRO A 154 -5.88 0.15 -8.07
CA PRO A 154 -6.71 -0.63 -7.14
C PRO A 154 -7.51 0.23 -6.16
N LEU A 155 -7.00 1.39 -5.74
CA LEU A 155 -7.76 2.32 -4.90
C LEU A 155 -8.96 2.89 -5.65
N ALA A 156 -8.77 3.35 -6.88
CA ALA A 156 -9.84 3.88 -7.71
C ALA A 156 -10.89 2.80 -8.03
N ASP A 157 -10.45 1.58 -8.34
CA ASP A 157 -11.35 0.44 -8.58
C ASP A 157 -12.21 0.14 -7.33
N ARG A 158 -11.60 0.13 -6.16
CA ARG A 158 -12.28 -0.10 -4.88
C ARG A 158 -13.31 0.98 -4.57
N LEU A 159 -12.96 2.25 -4.77
CA LEU A 159 -13.86 3.38 -4.52
C LEU A 159 -15.04 3.38 -5.49
N VAL A 160 -14.82 3.11 -6.78
CA VAL A 160 -15.90 2.96 -7.77
C VAL A 160 -16.83 1.80 -7.40
N ALA A 161 -16.27 0.65 -7.00
CA ALA A 161 -17.06 -0.51 -6.57
C ALA A 161 -17.90 -0.22 -5.32
N SER A 162 -17.48 0.74 -4.48
CA SER A 162 -18.23 1.22 -3.32
C SER A 162 -19.23 2.35 -3.63
N GLY A 163 -19.41 2.71 -4.92
CA GLY A 163 -20.39 3.70 -5.37
C GLY A 163 -19.91 5.16 -5.34
N HIS A 164 -18.61 5.42 -5.13
CA HIS A 164 -18.08 6.77 -5.14
C HIS A 164 -17.87 7.30 -6.57
N GLN A 165 -18.05 8.61 -6.75
CA GLN A 165 -17.70 9.29 -7.98
C GLN A 165 -16.19 9.52 -8.03
N VAL A 166 -15.48 8.84 -8.94
CA VAL A 166 -14.02 8.87 -9.02
C VAL A 166 -13.56 9.36 -10.39
N THR A 167 -12.78 10.44 -10.40
CA THR A 167 -11.99 10.85 -11.57
C THR A 167 -10.58 10.25 -11.46
N ARG A 168 -10.15 9.55 -12.51
CA ARG A 168 -8.82 8.96 -12.61
C ARG A 168 -7.94 9.84 -13.46
N CYS A 169 -6.79 10.23 -12.91
CA CYS A 169 -5.77 11.01 -13.62
C CYS A 169 -4.50 10.19 -13.78
N ASP A 170 -3.87 10.31 -14.94
CA ASP A 170 -2.62 9.65 -15.29
C ASP A 170 -1.72 10.57 -16.15
N ILE A 171 -0.68 10.00 -16.75
CA ILE A 171 0.26 10.73 -17.62
C ILE A 171 -0.38 11.29 -18.90
N HIS A 172 -1.58 10.84 -19.26
CA HIS A 172 -2.32 11.31 -20.45
C HIS A 172 -3.37 12.35 -20.10
N THR A 173 -3.53 12.70 -18.82
CA THR A 173 -4.49 13.72 -18.38
C THR A 173 -4.06 15.10 -18.88
N GLN A 174 -4.86 15.72 -19.75
CA GLN A 174 -4.49 16.96 -20.45
C GLN A 174 -4.37 18.15 -19.50
N ASP A 175 -5.29 18.29 -18.54
CA ASP A 175 -5.31 19.37 -17.54
C ASP A 175 -5.42 18.80 -16.13
N LEU A 176 -4.30 18.33 -15.61
CA LEU A 176 -4.23 17.79 -14.25
C LEU A 176 -4.63 18.83 -13.19
N PRO A 177 -4.17 20.10 -13.26
CA PRO A 177 -4.63 21.13 -12.33
C PRO A 177 -6.14 21.36 -12.32
N ALA A 178 -6.81 21.35 -13.49
CA ALA A 178 -8.26 21.52 -13.54
C ALA A 178 -8.99 20.33 -12.91
N ALA A 179 -8.51 19.09 -13.13
CA ALA A 179 -9.08 17.90 -12.55
C ALA A 179 -8.92 17.90 -11.02
N THR A 180 -7.73 18.19 -10.51
CA THR A 180 -7.43 18.15 -9.07
C THR A 180 -8.11 19.26 -8.28
N ARG A 181 -8.32 20.45 -8.86
CA ARG A 181 -9.11 21.52 -8.24
C ARG A 181 -10.58 21.18 -8.01
N GLN A 182 -11.12 20.16 -8.65
CA GLN A 182 -12.50 19.70 -8.43
C GLN A 182 -12.61 18.70 -7.28
N ALA A 183 -11.49 18.19 -6.77
CA ALA A 183 -11.48 17.16 -5.76
C ALA A 183 -11.92 17.66 -4.38
N ASP A 184 -12.93 17.04 -3.80
CA ASP A 184 -13.19 17.11 -2.36
C ASP A 184 -12.20 16.23 -1.60
N ILE A 185 -11.82 15.09 -2.24
CA ILE A 185 -10.81 14.18 -1.74
C ILE A 185 -9.82 13.88 -2.88
N LEU A 186 -8.56 14.21 -2.67
CA LEU A 186 -7.47 14.01 -3.61
C LEU A 186 -6.52 12.92 -3.09
N PHE A 187 -6.35 11.87 -3.88
CA PHE A 187 -5.31 10.86 -3.68
C PHE A 187 -4.21 11.03 -4.71
N THR A 188 -2.96 10.88 -4.28
CA THR A 188 -1.81 10.89 -5.19
C THR A 188 -0.90 9.70 -4.95
N GLY A 189 -0.51 9.01 -6.03
CA GLY A 189 0.30 7.80 -6.04
C GLY A 189 1.01 7.61 -7.38
N THR A 190 1.80 8.62 -7.78
CA THR A 190 2.51 8.67 -9.07
C THR A 190 3.98 8.31 -8.97
N GLY A 191 4.56 8.42 -7.77
CA GLY A 191 6.00 8.34 -7.53
C GLY A 191 6.76 9.61 -7.91
N GLN A 192 6.06 10.73 -8.23
CA GLN A 192 6.69 12.00 -8.62
C GLN A 192 6.68 13.02 -7.49
N PRO A 193 7.83 13.31 -6.85
CA PRO A 193 7.90 14.23 -5.73
C PRO A 193 7.45 15.64 -6.10
N GLY A 194 6.61 16.25 -5.24
CA GLY A 194 6.19 17.64 -5.38
C GLY A 194 5.31 17.93 -6.61
N LEU A 195 4.67 16.90 -7.18
CA LEU A 195 3.80 17.04 -8.35
C LEU A 195 2.58 17.92 -8.04
N ILE A 196 1.95 17.75 -6.90
CA ILE A 196 0.73 18.47 -6.53
C ILE A 196 1.08 19.83 -5.90
N LYS A 197 0.71 20.91 -6.58
CA LYS A 197 0.99 22.28 -6.18
C LYS A 197 -0.18 22.91 -5.41
N PRO A 198 0.06 24.00 -4.62
CA PRO A 198 -1.00 24.64 -3.84
C PRO A 198 -2.21 25.13 -4.66
N ASP A 199 -1.98 25.60 -5.88
CA ASP A 199 -3.02 26.08 -6.81
C ASP A 199 -3.81 24.95 -7.49
N MET A 200 -3.38 23.71 -7.32
CA MET A 200 -4.04 22.50 -7.79
C MET A 200 -5.04 21.92 -6.78
N VAL A 201 -5.10 22.45 -5.56
CA VAL A 201 -5.89 21.86 -4.46
C VAL A 201 -7.02 22.79 -4.04
N LYS A 202 -8.26 22.27 -4.10
CA LYS A 202 -9.48 22.95 -3.66
C LYS A 202 -9.38 23.37 -2.18
N ALA A 203 -9.99 24.48 -1.84
CA ALA A 203 -10.12 24.91 -0.44
C ALA A 203 -10.93 23.87 0.37
N GLY A 204 -10.43 23.51 1.56
CA GLY A 204 -11.08 22.55 2.44
C GLY A 204 -10.94 21.08 2.02
N ALA A 205 -10.20 20.78 0.97
CA ALA A 205 -10.02 19.40 0.50
C ALA A 205 -9.30 18.49 1.50
N VAL A 206 -9.60 17.20 1.39
CA VAL A 206 -8.80 16.13 1.98
C VAL A 206 -7.73 15.70 0.97
N VAL A 207 -6.46 15.70 1.37
CA VAL A 207 -5.34 15.35 0.50
C VAL A 207 -4.54 14.19 1.08
N VAL A 208 -4.48 13.10 0.35
CA VAL A 208 -3.81 11.86 0.77
C VAL A 208 -2.64 11.57 -0.14
N ASP A 209 -1.44 11.77 0.38
CA ASP A 209 -0.17 11.46 -0.27
C ASP A 209 0.24 10.02 0.04
N THR A 210 0.35 9.20 -0.99
CA THR A 210 0.84 7.82 -0.88
C THR A 210 2.27 7.66 -1.40
N GLY A 211 2.91 8.77 -1.80
CA GLY A 211 4.26 8.78 -2.35
C GLY A 211 5.32 8.32 -1.36
N ALA A 212 6.27 7.53 -1.84
CA ALA A 212 7.41 7.06 -1.07
C ALA A 212 8.63 6.85 -1.99
N PRO A 213 9.86 7.13 -1.52
CA PRO A 213 10.25 7.61 -0.18
C PRO A 213 10.00 9.09 0.06
N LYS A 214 9.77 9.85 -1.03
CA LYS A 214 9.48 11.28 -0.99
C LYS A 214 8.00 11.52 -1.27
N GLY A 215 7.40 12.49 -0.56
CA GLY A 215 6.03 12.90 -0.80
C GLY A 215 5.81 13.53 -2.17
N GLU A 216 4.61 13.41 -2.68
CA GLU A 216 4.19 13.97 -3.98
C GLU A 216 3.58 15.37 -3.86
N LEU A 217 3.36 15.84 -2.64
CA LEU A 217 2.83 17.16 -2.35
C LEU A 217 3.95 18.20 -2.29
N ASP A 218 3.69 19.38 -2.84
CA ASP A 218 4.55 20.55 -2.64
C ASP A 218 4.55 20.92 -1.14
N PRO A 219 5.72 21.21 -0.55
CA PRO A 219 5.81 21.58 0.87
C PRO A 219 4.90 22.73 1.28
N ALA A 220 4.61 23.69 0.41
CA ALA A 220 3.73 24.81 0.68
C ALA A 220 2.26 24.40 0.94
N LEU A 221 1.86 23.18 0.60
CA LEU A 221 0.54 22.65 0.96
C LEU A 221 0.39 22.44 2.47
N TYR A 222 1.48 22.20 3.17
CA TYR A 222 1.48 22.05 4.64
C TYR A 222 1.34 23.39 5.38
N ASP A 223 1.43 24.53 4.68
CA ASP A 223 1.17 25.87 5.24
C ASP A 223 -0.31 26.25 5.11
N ARG A 224 -1.14 25.46 4.45
CA ARG A 224 -2.57 25.72 4.22
C ARG A 224 -3.42 25.24 5.41
N PRO A 225 -4.00 26.16 6.21
CA PRO A 225 -4.73 25.80 7.43
C PRO A 225 -6.09 25.15 7.16
N ASP A 226 -6.62 25.28 5.95
CA ASP A 226 -7.92 24.78 5.52
C ASP A 226 -7.92 23.30 5.12
N LEU A 227 -6.75 22.69 4.90
CA LEU A 227 -6.65 21.31 4.43
C LEU A 227 -6.70 20.27 5.55
N THR A 228 -7.23 19.10 5.19
CA THR A 228 -7.01 17.84 5.89
C THR A 228 -6.02 17.01 5.09
N ILE A 229 -4.82 16.71 5.62
CA ILE A 229 -3.69 16.22 4.82
C ILE A 229 -2.89 15.13 5.54
N THR A 230 -2.38 14.16 4.79
CA THR A 230 -1.43 13.18 5.34
C THR A 230 -0.05 13.79 5.52
N PRO A 231 0.63 13.58 6.66
CA PRO A 231 2.04 13.93 6.79
C PRO A 231 2.92 12.97 5.97
N ASN A 232 4.07 13.46 5.50
CA ASN A 232 5.11 12.64 4.92
C ASN A 232 6.47 13.00 5.56
N PRO A 233 7.09 12.08 6.32
CA PRO A 233 6.63 10.73 6.68
C PRO A 233 5.51 10.71 7.74
N GLY A 234 4.92 9.51 7.95
CA GLY A 234 3.97 9.27 9.05
C GLY A 234 2.50 9.14 8.66
N GLY A 235 2.16 9.36 7.39
CA GLY A 235 0.81 9.15 6.84
C GLY A 235 0.53 7.68 6.47
N VAL A 236 0.42 7.41 5.17
CA VAL A 236 0.00 6.10 4.64
C VAL A 236 1.06 4.99 4.84
N GLY A 237 2.35 5.32 4.80
CA GLY A 237 3.43 4.32 4.84
C GLY A 237 3.37 3.35 6.03
N PRO A 238 3.29 3.79 7.30
CA PRO A 238 3.14 2.91 8.46
C PRO A 238 1.88 2.05 8.39
N MET A 239 0.78 2.61 7.90
CA MET A 239 -0.50 1.92 7.72
C MET A 239 -0.42 0.83 6.65
N THR A 240 0.36 1.04 5.56
CA THR A 240 0.59 0.03 4.51
C THR A 240 1.21 -1.24 5.10
N VAL A 241 2.21 -1.09 5.97
CA VAL A 241 2.83 -2.25 6.62
C VAL A 241 1.83 -2.96 7.53
N ALA A 242 1.04 -2.22 8.29
CA ALA A 242 0.00 -2.80 9.14
C ALA A 242 -1.05 -3.57 8.31
N ALA A 243 -1.54 -2.99 7.20
CA ALA A 243 -2.52 -3.63 6.33
C ALA A 243 -1.97 -4.91 5.65
N LEU A 244 -0.69 -4.92 5.31
CA LEU A 244 -0.01 -6.11 4.80
C LEU A 244 0.01 -7.25 5.82
N PHE A 245 0.39 -6.97 7.06
CA PHE A 245 0.40 -7.98 8.11
C PHE A 245 -1.00 -8.42 8.52
N ASP A 246 -2.02 -7.57 8.38
CA ASP A 246 -3.41 -7.98 8.53
C ASP A 246 -3.82 -9.02 7.47
N ASN A 247 -3.43 -8.81 6.19
CA ASN A 247 -3.63 -9.82 5.14
C ASN A 247 -2.92 -11.14 5.47
N LEU A 248 -1.68 -11.07 5.99
CA LEU A 248 -0.92 -12.26 6.41
C LEU A 248 -1.63 -13.02 7.54
N LEU A 249 -2.21 -12.33 8.50
CA LEU A 249 -2.97 -12.96 9.60
C LEU A 249 -4.27 -13.57 9.10
N ILE A 250 -4.97 -12.92 8.16
CA ILE A 250 -6.13 -13.50 7.48
C ILE A 250 -5.74 -14.81 6.77
N ALA A 251 -4.62 -14.81 6.02
CA ALA A 251 -4.11 -16.02 5.37
C ALA A 251 -3.77 -17.13 6.37
N ALA A 252 -3.17 -16.78 7.52
CA ALA A 252 -2.87 -17.74 8.59
C ALA A 252 -4.13 -18.42 9.14
N HIS A 253 -5.17 -17.65 9.41
CA HIS A 253 -6.44 -18.19 9.89
C HIS A 253 -7.14 -19.09 8.86
N GLN A 254 -7.06 -18.72 7.55
CA GLN A 254 -7.64 -19.54 6.48
C GLN A 254 -6.90 -20.87 6.26
N SER A 255 -5.60 -20.94 6.58
CA SER A 255 -4.80 -22.16 6.42
C SER A 255 -4.91 -23.15 7.58
N GLN A 256 -5.47 -22.74 8.72
CA GLN A 256 -5.67 -23.56 9.91
C GLN A 256 -7.08 -24.18 9.99
N ASN A 257 -7.99 -23.74 9.12
CA ASN A 257 -9.35 -24.28 8.96
C ASN A 257 -9.44 -25.18 7.72
#